data_5222dd939b26ae1c0c80cd3c2db1ab2b
#
_entry.id   5222dd939b26ae1c0c80cd3c2db1ab2b
#
_cell.length_a   1.000
_cell.length_b   1.000
_cell.length_c   1.000
_cell.angle_alpha   90.00
_cell.angle_beta   90.00
_cell.angle_gamma   90.00
#
_symmetry.space_group_name_H-M   'P 1'
#
loop_
_entity.id
_entity.type
_entity.pdbx_description
1 polymer ?
#
loop_
_entity_poly.entity_id
_entity_poly.type
_entity_poly.pdbx_seq_one_letter_code
_entity_poly.pdbx_strand_id
1 'polypeptide(L)'
;MATLLHIDSAISPAGSASREVTAAFVKAWTEAHPDGKVVHRDLGAHPVPHLDFTAVSAGFSDPSEHTEEQRAAVALRDELATELESADAVLIGAPMYNFTIPSTLKAWLDQVIIVGRTGGETGTVAGTPFTVVASRGGSYAEGTPRESFEFVQNYLEKLVAGMLGAEVDFIVPELTLAPVNPAMSELIPLFEASRAKALEEAGEK
;
A
#
# COMPACT_ATOMS: atom_id res chain seq x y z
N MET A 1 -8.62 15.27 15.27
CA MET A 1 -7.82 14.06 15.66
C MET A 1 -7.34 13.47 14.37
N ALA A 2 -6.01 13.46 14.13
CA ALA A 2 -5.45 12.92 12.89
C ALA A 2 -5.63 11.40 12.83
N THR A 3 -5.90 10.86 11.64
CA THR A 3 -6.08 9.42 11.41
C THR A 3 -5.07 8.95 10.35
N LEU A 4 -4.27 7.96 10.70
CA LEU A 4 -3.39 7.24 9.78
C LEU A 4 -4.05 5.91 9.40
N LEU A 5 -4.29 5.67 8.11
CA LEU A 5 -4.62 4.34 7.60
C LEU A 5 -3.34 3.60 7.23
N HIS A 6 -3.01 2.56 7.98
CA HIS A 6 -1.84 1.71 7.77
C HIS A 6 -2.24 0.38 7.12
N ILE A 7 -1.78 0.15 5.91
CA ILE A 7 -2.02 -1.06 5.12
C ILE A 7 -0.74 -1.88 5.02
N ASP A 8 -0.71 -3.08 5.59
CA ASP A 8 0.35 -4.05 5.35
C ASP A 8 -0.10 -5.11 4.34
N SER A 9 0.73 -5.39 3.34
CA SER A 9 0.42 -6.40 2.31
C SER A 9 1.46 -7.52 2.19
N ALA A 10 2.49 -7.49 3.04
CA ALA A 10 3.47 -8.58 3.09
C ALA A 10 2.83 -9.88 3.59
N ILE A 11 3.03 -10.99 2.86
CA ILE A 11 2.50 -12.30 3.23
C ILE A 11 3.22 -12.92 4.44
N SER A 12 4.47 -12.50 4.71
CA SER A 12 5.21 -12.97 5.88
C SER A 12 4.87 -12.13 7.11
N PRO A 13 4.44 -12.75 8.22
CA PRO A 13 4.15 -12.02 9.46
C PRO A 13 5.42 -11.58 10.20
N ALA A 14 6.58 -12.17 9.88
CA ALA A 14 7.87 -11.85 10.50
C ALA A 14 8.98 -11.77 9.46
N GLY A 15 10.02 -10.97 9.73
CA GLY A 15 11.18 -10.84 8.84
C GLY A 15 10.91 -10.09 7.54
N SER A 16 9.81 -9.35 7.45
CA SER A 16 9.47 -8.53 6.29
C SER A 16 10.09 -7.15 6.41
N ALA A 17 10.89 -6.76 5.41
CA ALA A 17 11.51 -5.44 5.36
C ALA A 17 10.48 -4.31 5.25
N SER A 18 9.38 -4.50 4.51
CA SER A 18 8.33 -3.48 4.46
C SER A 18 7.66 -3.28 5.82
N ARG A 19 7.34 -4.37 6.56
CA ARG A 19 6.74 -4.27 7.90
C ARG A 19 7.66 -3.62 8.92
N GLU A 20 8.97 -3.84 8.82
CA GLU A 20 9.95 -3.18 9.69
C GLU A 20 9.92 -1.66 9.49
N VAL A 21 9.92 -1.21 8.25
CA VAL A 21 9.93 0.22 7.91
C VAL A 21 8.57 0.86 8.19
N THR A 22 7.44 0.18 7.89
CA THR A 22 6.10 0.70 8.24
C THR A 22 5.93 0.82 9.76
N ALA A 23 6.47 -0.11 10.55
CA ALA A 23 6.45 -0.02 12.01
C ALA A 23 7.26 1.19 12.54
N ALA A 24 8.42 1.49 11.94
CA ALA A 24 9.21 2.68 12.28
C ALA A 24 8.44 3.97 11.96
N PHE A 25 7.79 4.03 10.79
CA PHE A 25 6.93 5.14 10.41
C PHE A 25 5.77 5.33 11.40
N VAL A 26 5.02 4.27 11.70
CA VAL A 26 3.88 4.33 12.64
C VAL A 26 4.33 4.83 14.01
N LYS A 27 5.51 4.40 14.49
CA LYS A 27 6.07 4.88 15.74
C LYS A 27 6.32 6.39 15.69
N ALA A 28 7.03 6.90 14.69
CA ALA A 28 7.33 8.32 14.53
C ALA A 28 6.04 9.15 14.39
N TRP A 29 5.10 8.68 13.56
CA TRP A 29 3.80 9.32 13.38
C TRP A 29 3.00 9.41 14.68
N THR A 30 2.98 8.35 15.48
CA THR A 30 2.27 8.34 16.78
C THR A 30 2.92 9.28 17.79
N GLU A 31 4.25 9.39 17.78
CA GLU A 31 4.98 10.36 18.61
C GLU A 31 4.67 11.81 18.21
N ALA A 32 4.54 12.08 16.91
CA ALA A 32 4.15 13.39 16.39
C ALA A 32 2.66 13.73 16.60
N HIS A 33 1.80 12.70 16.70
CA HIS A 33 0.35 12.83 16.85
C HIS A 33 -0.16 12.06 18.09
N PRO A 34 0.10 12.56 19.32
CA PRO A 34 -0.25 11.86 20.56
C PRO A 34 -1.75 11.52 20.71
N ASP A 35 -2.61 12.37 20.13
CA ASP A 35 -4.07 12.15 20.08
C ASP A 35 -4.53 11.49 18.77
N GLY A 36 -3.59 11.09 17.91
CA GLY A 36 -3.88 10.48 16.61
C GLY A 36 -4.40 9.05 16.72
N LYS A 37 -5.11 8.61 15.70
CA LYS A 37 -5.62 7.24 15.56
C LYS A 37 -4.91 6.54 14.43
N VAL A 38 -4.40 5.34 14.68
CA VAL A 38 -3.91 4.43 13.62
C VAL A 38 -4.98 3.36 13.37
N VAL A 39 -5.47 3.30 12.14
CA VAL A 39 -6.32 2.21 11.64
C VAL A 39 -5.43 1.26 10.88
N HIS A 40 -5.25 0.03 11.37
CA HIS A 40 -4.38 -0.96 10.75
C HIS A 40 -5.17 -2.04 10.03
N ARG A 41 -4.85 -2.25 8.75
CA ARG A 41 -5.39 -3.33 7.91
C ARG A 41 -4.24 -4.20 7.39
N ASP A 42 -4.16 -5.43 7.88
CA ASP A 42 -3.17 -6.42 7.46
C ASP A 42 -3.76 -7.33 6.37
N LEU A 43 -3.50 -6.99 5.12
CA LEU A 43 -3.95 -7.75 3.95
C LEU A 43 -3.19 -9.07 3.76
N GLY A 44 -2.03 -9.22 4.39
CA GLY A 44 -1.29 -10.47 4.39
C GLY A 44 -1.93 -11.52 5.29
N ALA A 45 -2.48 -11.09 6.43
CA ALA A 45 -3.17 -11.96 7.38
C ALA A 45 -4.67 -12.08 7.09
N HIS A 46 -5.31 -10.99 6.64
CA HIS A 46 -6.75 -10.89 6.40
C HIS A 46 -7.01 -10.26 5.02
N PRO A 47 -6.79 -11.01 3.92
CA PRO A 47 -6.99 -10.51 2.58
C PRO A 47 -8.47 -10.18 2.32
N VAL A 48 -8.73 -9.10 1.60
CA VAL A 48 -10.07 -8.81 1.08
C VAL A 48 -10.34 -9.69 -0.16
N PRO A 49 -11.60 -10.02 -0.46
CA PRO A 49 -11.93 -10.77 -1.66
C PRO A 49 -11.56 -9.98 -2.92
N HIS A 50 -11.24 -10.70 -4.00
CA HIS A 50 -11.09 -10.08 -5.31
C HIS A 50 -12.40 -9.43 -5.76
N LEU A 51 -12.28 -8.34 -6.52
CA LEU A 51 -13.43 -7.73 -7.18
C LEU A 51 -14.01 -8.72 -8.20
N ASP A 52 -15.29 -8.99 -8.11
CA ASP A 52 -16.01 -9.91 -9.00
C ASP A 52 -17.14 -9.21 -9.77
N PHE A 53 -17.81 -9.96 -10.64
CA PHE A 53 -18.93 -9.44 -11.42
C PHE A 53 -20.11 -9.01 -10.54
N THR A 54 -20.32 -9.65 -9.40
CA THR A 54 -21.40 -9.31 -8.45
C THR A 54 -21.20 -7.89 -7.91
N ALA A 55 -19.98 -7.59 -7.44
CA ALA A 55 -19.64 -6.27 -6.92
C ALA A 55 -19.68 -5.18 -8.01
N VAL A 56 -19.19 -5.50 -9.23
CA VAL A 56 -19.21 -4.57 -10.35
C VAL A 56 -20.64 -4.29 -10.83
N SER A 57 -21.45 -5.33 -11.03
CA SER A 57 -22.83 -5.19 -11.52
C SER A 57 -23.73 -4.41 -10.58
N ALA A 58 -23.50 -4.54 -9.27
CA ALA A 58 -24.22 -3.76 -8.26
C ALA A 58 -24.04 -2.24 -8.44
N GLY A 59 -22.87 -1.79 -8.90
CA GLY A 59 -22.63 -0.37 -9.18
C GLY A 59 -23.42 0.21 -10.36
N PHE A 60 -24.05 -0.63 -11.18
CA PHE A 60 -24.83 -0.24 -12.36
C PHE A 60 -26.34 -0.56 -12.23
N SER A 61 -26.80 -1.09 -11.10
CA SER A 61 -28.19 -1.43 -10.83
C SER A 61 -28.78 -0.58 -9.71
N ASP A 62 -30.13 -0.49 -9.68
CA ASP A 62 -30.83 0.20 -8.59
C ASP A 62 -30.58 -0.52 -7.27
N PRO A 63 -30.15 0.16 -6.19
CA PRO A 63 -29.93 -0.46 -4.88
C PRO A 63 -31.13 -1.22 -4.32
N SER A 64 -32.36 -0.83 -4.69
CA SER A 64 -33.59 -1.53 -4.26
C SER A 64 -33.76 -2.92 -4.90
N GLU A 65 -33.06 -3.16 -6.04
CA GLU A 65 -33.11 -4.41 -6.80
C GLU A 65 -31.92 -5.35 -6.49
N HIS A 66 -30.98 -4.92 -5.64
CA HIS A 66 -29.80 -5.73 -5.30
C HIS A 66 -30.19 -7.07 -4.68
N THR A 67 -29.51 -8.13 -5.11
CA THR A 67 -29.51 -9.41 -4.40
C THR A 67 -28.81 -9.30 -3.04
N GLU A 68 -28.89 -10.33 -2.21
CA GLU A 68 -28.19 -10.36 -0.92
C GLU A 68 -26.67 -10.30 -1.12
N GLU A 69 -26.15 -11.04 -2.10
CA GLU A 69 -24.72 -11.06 -2.46
C GLU A 69 -24.25 -9.67 -2.97
N GLN A 70 -25.06 -9.01 -3.79
CA GLN A 70 -24.76 -7.64 -4.25
C GLN A 70 -24.73 -6.65 -3.09
N ARG A 71 -25.70 -6.72 -2.17
CA ARG A 71 -25.69 -5.87 -0.97
C ARG A 71 -24.47 -6.10 -0.10
N ALA A 72 -24.07 -7.36 0.09
CA ALA A 72 -22.86 -7.69 0.85
C ALA A 72 -21.58 -7.15 0.18
N ALA A 73 -21.47 -7.30 -1.15
CA ALA A 73 -20.34 -6.79 -1.91
C ALA A 73 -20.24 -5.25 -1.88
N VAL A 74 -21.38 -4.56 -2.01
CA VAL A 74 -21.43 -3.08 -1.88
C VAL A 74 -21.07 -2.64 -0.47
N ALA A 75 -21.57 -3.31 0.57
CA ALA A 75 -21.27 -2.98 1.96
C ALA A 75 -19.77 -3.11 2.27
N LEU A 76 -19.09 -4.15 1.75
CA LEU A 76 -17.65 -4.30 1.90
C LEU A 76 -16.90 -3.14 1.22
N ARG A 77 -17.26 -2.80 -0.02
CA ARG A 77 -16.64 -1.68 -0.73
C ARG A 77 -16.85 -0.36 -0.02
N ASP A 78 -18.06 -0.16 0.52
CA ASP A 78 -18.39 1.04 1.29
C ASP A 78 -17.58 1.14 2.58
N GLU A 79 -17.42 0.03 3.32
CA GLU A 79 -16.56 -0.04 4.50
C GLU A 79 -15.12 0.37 4.17
N LEU A 80 -14.52 -0.27 3.15
CA LEU A 80 -13.13 -0.03 2.77
C LEU A 80 -12.90 1.39 2.24
N ALA A 81 -13.83 1.90 1.43
CA ALA A 81 -13.76 3.27 0.93
C ALA A 81 -13.92 4.30 2.06
N THR A 82 -14.82 4.06 3.02
CA THR A 82 -15.02 4.93 4.18
C THR A 82 -13.79 4.95 5.10
N GLU A 83 -13.10 3.83 5.28
CA GLU A 83 -11.81 3.82 5.99
C GLU A 83 -10.78 4.72 5.30
N LEU A 84 -10.67 4.60 3.98
CA LEU A 84 -9.75 5.41 3.18
C LEU A 84 -10.11 6.90 3.23
N GLU A 85 -11.38 7.25 3.07
CA GLU A 85 -11.90 8.62 3.12
C GLU A 85 -11.74 9.28 4.49
N SER A 86 -11.70 8.48 5.56
CA SER A 86 -11.55 8.96 6.93
C SER A 86 -10.09 9.18 7.33
N ALA A 87 -9.14 8.86 6.46
CA ALA A 87 -7.72 8.99 6.75
C ALA A 87 -7.19 10.37 6.34
N ASP A 88 -6.44 11.00 7.23
CA ASP A 88 -5.68 12.23 6.94
C ASP A 88 -4.34 11.90 6.26
N ALA A 89 -3.84 10.66 6.42
CA ALA A 89 -2.67 10.12 5.75
C ALA A 89 -2.78 8.60 5.55
N VAL A 90 -2.14 8.05 4.52
CA VAL A 90 -2.14 6.63 4.22
C VAL A 90 -0.71 6.10 4.14
N LEU A 91 -0.43 5.01 4.87
CA LEU A 91 0.83 4.28 4.81
C LEU A 91 0.60 2.89 4.20
N ILE A 92 1.36 2.53 3.18
CA ILE A 92 1.23 1.23 2.50
C ILE A 92 2.56 0.49 2.54
N GLY A 93 2.61 -0.69 3.16
CA GLY A 93 3.69 -1.65 3.00
C GLY A 93 3.46 -2.50 1.73
N ALA A 94 4.23 -2.25 0.68
CA ALA A 94 4.10 -2.87 -0.63
C ALA A 94 5.40 -3.61 -1.04
N PRO A 95 5.67 -4.81 -0.53
CA PRO A 95 6.83 -5.58 -0.99
C PRO A 95 6.66 -5.98 -2.46
N MET A 96 7.78 -6.00 -3.20
CA MET A 96 7.78 -6.46 -4.59
C MET A 96 7.67 -8.00 -4.63
N TYR A 97 6.60 -8.50 -5.22
CA TYR A 97 6.40 -9.91 -5.54
C TYR A 97 6.23 -10.06 -7.06
N ASN A 98 7.06 -10.90 -7.67
CA ASN A 98 7.02 -11.10 -9.14
C ASN A 98 7.04 -9.77 -9.92
N PHE A 99 7.95 -8.86 -9.52
CA PHE A 99 8.20 -7.54 -10.09
C PHE A 99 7.11 -6.47 -9.85
N THR A 100 6.02 -6.80 -9.19
CA THR A 100 4.93 -5.84 -8.91
C THR A 100 4.43 -5.97 -7.46
N ILE A 101 3.28 -5.35 -7.16
CA ILE A 101 2.65 -5.37 -5.85
C ILE A 101 2.07 -6.75 -5.49
N PRO A 102 1.88 -7.09 -4.21
CA PRO A 102 1.16 -8.27 -3.79
C PRO A 102 -0.28 -8.30 -4.35
N SER A 103 -0.77 -9.49 -4.71
CA SER A 103 -2.15 -9.67 -5.20
C SER A 103 -3.20 -9.24 -4.18
N THR A 104 -2.90 -9.37 -2.89
CA THR A 104 -3.77 -8.90 -1.81
C THR A 104 -3.89 -7.38 -1.76
N LEU A 105 -2.80 -6.65 -2.04
CA LEU A 105 -2.85 -5.19 -2.18
C LEU A 105 -3.64 -4.78 -3.43
N LYS A 106 -3.43 -5.50 -4.55
CA LYS A 106 -4.21 -5.24 -5.78
C LYS A 106 -5.70 -5.45 -5.52
N ALA A 107 -6.09 -6.52 -4.81
CA ALA A 107 -7.49 -6.77 -4.48
C ALA A 107 -8.09 -5.64 -3.63
N TRP A 108 -7.35 -5.11 -2.64
CA TRP A 108 -7.80 -3.97 -1.84
C TRP A 108 -7.96 -2.70 -2.69
N LEU A 109 -6.98 -2.39 -3.54
CA LEU A 109 -7.05 -1.24 -4.44
C LEU A 109 -8.25 -1.31 -5.38
N ASP A 110 -8.56 -2.49 -5.92
CA ASP A 110 -9.73 -2.70 -6.78
C ASP A 110 -11.07 -2.49 -6.05
N GLN A 111 -11.11 -2.77 -4.74
CA GLN A 111 -12.30 -2.52 -3.92
C GLN A 111 -12.47 -1.03 -3.60
N VAL A 112 -11.38 -0.33 -3.23
CA VAL A 112 -11.48 1.07 -2.75
C VAL A 112 -11.53 2.10 -3.87
N ILE A 113 -11.04 1.78 -5.08
CA ILE A 113 -11.13 2.70 -6.24
C ILE A 113 -12.54 2.62 -6.80
N ILE A 114 -13.34 3.63 -6.47
CA ILE A 114 -14.73 3.76 -6.90
C ILE A 114 -14.85 5.05 -7.71
N VAL A 115 -15.09 4.91 -9.03
CA VAL A 115 -15.26 6.07 -9.91
C VAL A 115 -16.44 6.91 -9.46
N GLY A 116 -16.22 8.22 -9.36
CA GLY A 116 -17.24 9.15 -8.86
C GLY A 116 -17.36 9.23 -7.34
N ARG A 117 -16.53 8.48 -6.58
CA ARG A 117 -16.41 8.59 -5.12
C ARG A 117 -14.95 8.82 -4.72
N THR A 118 -14.16 7.77 -4.56
CA THR A 118 -12.74 7.87 -4.17
C THR A 118 -11.84 8.17 -5.35
N GLY A 119 -12.23 7.72 -6.57
CA GLY A 119 -11.47 7.88 -7.80
C GLY A 119 -11.97 9.01 -8.68
N GLY A 120 -11.05 9.62 -9.41
CA GLY A 120 -11.25 10.75 -10.32
C GLY A 120 -10.66 12.06 -9.80
N GLU A 121 -10.59 13.09 -10.64
CA GLU A 121 -10.00 14.40 -10.30
C GLU A 121 -10.66 15.09 -9.10
N THR A 122 -11.91 14.79 -8.84
CA THR A 122 -12.70 15.33 -7.72
C THR A 122 -13.05 14.24 -6.70
N GLY A 123 -12.28 13.16 -6.66
CA GLY A 123 -12.46 12.07 -5.71
C GLY A 123 -12.28 12.54 -4.26
N THR A 124 -12.97 11.88 -3.33
CA THR A 124 -12.98 12.26 -1.91
C THR A 124 -11.60 12.16 -1.23
N VAL A 125 -10.65 11.43 -1.84
CA VAL A 125 -9.28 11.25 -1.33
C VAL A 125 -8.23 12.07 -2.08
N ALA A 126 -8.66 12.97 -2.98
CA ALA A 126 -7.76 13.85 -3.71
C ALA A 126 -6.93 14.72 -2.76
N GLY A 127 -5.61 14.78 -2.99
CA GLY A 127 -4.66 15.52 -2.14
C GLY A 127 -4.30 14.82 -0.82
N THR A 128 -4.87 13.65 -0.49
CA THR A 128 -4.44 12.88 0.69
C THR A 128 -3.00 12.39 0.50
N PRO A 129 -2.09 12.58 1.48
CA PRO A 129 -0.73 12.10 1.39
C PRO A 129 -0.66 10.57 1.59
N PHE A 130 -0.02 9.89 0.63
CA PHE A 130 0.31 8.46 0.70
C PHE A 130 1.82 8.28 0.83
N THR A 131 2.25 7.49 1.78
CA THR A 131 3.62 6.98 1.86
C THR A 131 3.62 5.49 1.56
N VAL A 132 4.41 5.07 0.56
CA VAL A 132 4.52 3.67 0.16
C VAL A 132 5.90 3.13 0.47
N VAL A 133 5.98 2.11 1.30
CA VAL A 133 7.21 1.35 1.58
C VAL A 133 7.32 0.23 0.56
N ALA A 134 8.04 0.50 -0.54
CA ALA A 134 8.20 -0.40 -1.68
C ALA A 134 9.47 -1.27 -1.53
N SER A 135 9.45 -2.25 -0.62
CA SER A 135 10.61 -3.12 -0.37
C SER A 135 10.84 -4.12 -1.50
N ARG A 136 12.11 -4.41 -1.81
CA ARG A 136 12.48 -5.29 -2.93
C ARG A 136 13.73 -6.12 -2.66
N GLY A 137 13.71 -7.38 -3.10
CA GLY A 137 14.77 -8.37 -2.86
C GLY A 137 16.10 -8.06 -3.55
N GLY A 138 16.05 -7.45 -4.74
CA GLY A 138 17.19 -6.98 -5.52
C GLY A 138 17.29 -5.46 -5.57
N SER A 139 18.11 -4.92 -6.47
CA SER A 139 18.11 -3.50 -6.84
C SER A 139 17.47 -3.33 -8.22
N TYR A 140 16.55 -2.34 -8.31
CA TYR A 140 15.82 -1.97 -9.52
C TYR A 140 15.89 -0.45 -9.75
N ALA A 141 16.85 0.21 -9.12
CA ALA A 141 17.09 1.63 -9.28
C ALA A 141 17.58 1.95 -10.70
N GLU A 142 17.48 3.22 -11.07
CA GLU A 142 18.00 3.74 -12.33
C GLU A 142 19.47 3.35 -12.52
N GLY A 143 19.83 2.91 -13.74
CA GLY A 143 21.17 2.43 -14.09
C GLY A 143 21.48 0.99 -13.67
N THR A 144 20.58 0.28 -12.98
CA THR A 144 20.77 -1.14 -12.67
C THR A 144 20.28 -2.04 -13.81
N PRO A 145 20.84 -3.27 -13.95
CA PRO A 145 20.42 -4.21 -15.01
C PRO A 145 18.93 -4.61 -14.97
N ARG A 146 18.26 -4.35 -13.84
CA ARG A 146 16.84 -4.71 -13.62
C ARG A 146 15.91 -3.52 -13.51
N GLU A 147 16.38 -2.31 -13.82
CA GLU A 147 15.57 -1.08 -13.79
C GLU A 147 14.23 -1.25 -14.53
N SER A 148 14.25 -1.84 -15.73
CA SER A 148 13.04 -2.05 -16.55
C SER A 148 12.02 -3.03 -15.96
N PHE A 149 12.35 -3.73 -14.89
CA PHE A 149 11.44 -4.62 -14.17
C PHE A 149 10.83 -3.97 -12.91
N GLU A 150 11.03 -2.68 -12.72
CA GLU A 150 10.40 -1.93 -11.63
C GLU A 150 8.94 -1.59 -12.00
N PHE A 151 8.00 -2.38 -11.47
CA PHE A 151 6.56 -2.17 -11.69
C PHE A 151 5.78 -1.89 -10.38
N VAL A 152 6.46 -1.66 -9.26
CA VAL A 152 5.78 -1.30 -8.01
C VAL A 152 5.56 0.21 -7.93
N GLN A 153 6.65 1.00 -7.98
CA GLN A 153 6.57 2.46 -7.91
C GLN A 153 5.82 3.02 -9.11
N ASN A 154 6.22 2.61 -10.34
CA ASN A 154 5.56 3.05 -11.56
C ASN A 154 4.05 2.78 -11.57
N TYR A 155 3.63 1.60 -11.08
CA TYR A 155 2.22 1.24 -11.01
C TYR A 155 1.48 2.06 -9.96
N LEU A 156 2.00 2.10 -8.72
CA LEU A 156 1.34 2.79 -7.62
C LEU A 156 1.29 4.31 -7.82
N GLU A 157 2.35 4.91 -8.39
CA GLU A 157 2.32 6.33 -8.78
C GLU A 157 1.15 6.64 -9.73
N LYS A 158 1.02 5.84 -10.82
CA LYS A 158 -0.06 6.04 -11.79
C LYS A 158 -1.45 5.80 -11.19
N LEU A 159 -1.56 4.88 -10.23
CA LEU A 159 -2.82 4.55 -9.60
C LEU A 159 -3.19 5.57 -8.52
N VAL A 160 -2.26 5.88 -7.60
CA VAL A 160 -2.52 6.79 -6.49
C VAL A 160 -2.64 8.23 -6.99
N ALA A 161 -1.67 8.73 -7.74
CA ALA A 161 -1.73 10.09 -8.27
C ALA A 161 -2.72 10.20 -9.45
N GLY A 162 -2.71 9.23 -10.38
CA GLY A 162 -3.51 9.32 -11.60
C GLY A 162 -4.98 8.96 -11.45
N MET A 163 -5.32 8.00 -10.58
CA MET A 163 -6.71 7.56 -10.40
C MET A 163 -7.36 8.11 -9.12
N LEU A 164 -6.61 8.25 -8.03
CA LEU A 164 -7.15 8.79 -6.77
C LEU A 164 -6.93 10.31 -6.63
N GLY A 165 -6.06 10.92 -7.47
CA GLY A 165 -5.72 12.33 -7.34
C GLY A 165 -4.96 12.65 -6.05
N ALA A 166 -4.40 11.65 -5.38
CA ALA A 166 -3.70 11.75 -4.12
C ALA A 166 -2.19 12.01 -4.33
N GLU A 167 -1.51 12.47 -3.29
CA GLU A 167 -0.06 12.63 -3.31
C GLU A 167 0.63 11.32 -2.92
N VAL A 168 1.76 10.96 -3.54
CA VAL A 168 2.47 9.72 -3.22
C VAL A 168 3.97 9.93 -3.10
N ASP A 169 4.51 9.49 -1.96
CA ASP A 169 5.94 9.39 -1.68
C ASP A 169 6.34 7.93 -1.49
N PHE A 170 7.62 7.61 -1.81
CA PHE A 170 8.14 6.25 -1.70
C PHE A 170 9.33 6.18 -0.76
N ILE A 171 9.33 5.17 0.12
CA ILE A 171 10.49 4.71 0.88
C ILE A 171 10.86 3.33 0.31
N VAL A 172 12.11 3.15 -0.13
CA VAL A 172 12.49 2.01 -0.95
C VAL A 172 13.67 1.24 -0.34
N PRO A 173 13.42 0.32 0.60
CA PRO A 173 14.45 -0.61 1.06
C PRO A 173 14.74 -1.68 0.00
N GLU A 174 15.98 -1.68 -0.52
CA GLU A 174 16.45 -2.60 -1.55
C GLU A 174 17.32 -3.73 -1.00
N LEU A 175 17.60 -4.70 -1.86
CA LEU A 175 18.55 -5.81 -1.59
C LEU A 175 18.15 -6.66 -0.37
N THR A 176 16.87 -6.71 -0.05
CA THR A 176 16.36 -7.39 1.17
C THR A 176 16.59 -8.90 1.17
N LEU A 177 16.97 -9.50 0.05
CA LEU A 177 17.40 -10.89 -0.04
C LEU A 177 18.89 -11.10 0.25
N ALA A 178 19.73 -10.05 0.31
CA ALA A 178 21.16 -10.20 0.50
C ALA A 178 21.55 -10.96 1.79
N PRO A 179 20.90 -10.74 2.96
CA PRO A 179 21.21 -11.47 4.18
C PRO A 179 20.88 -12.97 4.15
N VAL A 180 19.97 -13.39 3.27
CA VAL A 180 19.44 -14.79 3.23
C VAL A 180 19.84 -15.54 1.96
N ASN A 181 20.44 -14.85 0.97
CA ASN A 181 20.88 -15.45 -0.28
C ASN A 181 22.42 -15.44 -0.37
N PRO A 182 23.08 -16.61 -0.25
CA PRO A 182 24.56 -16.68 -0.31
C PRO A 182 25.17 -16.06 -1.57
N ALA A 183 24.46 -16.11 -2.71
CA ALA A 183 24.92 -15.50 -3.95
C ALA A 183 24.94 -13.95 -3.93
N MET A 184 24.35 -13.35 -2.90
CA MET A 184 24.29 -11.89 -2.70
C MET A 184 25.10 -11.43 -1.49
N SER A 185 25.92 -12.28 -0.90
CA SER A 185 26.67 -11.95 0.33
C SER A 185 27.54 -10.70 0.22
N GLU A 186 28.12 -10.43 -0.95
CA GLU A 186 28.91 -9.21 -1.21
C GLU A 186 28.06 -7.92 -1.21
N LEU A 187 26.74 -8.05 -1.33
CA LEU A 187 25.78 -6.93 -1.34
C LEU A 187 25.24 -6.59 0.06
N ILE A 188 25.61 -7.35 1.11
CA ILE A 188 25.13 -7.11 2.48
C ILE A 188 25.41 -5.67 2.94
N PRO A 189 26.60 -5.07 2.73
CA PRO A 189 26.84 -3.69 3.13
C PRO A 189 25.92 -2.67 2.44
N LEU A 190 25.55 -2.91 1.17
CA LEU A 190 24.61 -2.06 0.44
C LEU A 190 23.17 -2.24 0.94
N PHE A 191 22.79 -3.48 1.28
CA PHE A 191 21.52 -3.73 1.96
C PHE A 191 21.43 -3.00 3.30
N GLU A 192 22.46 -3.08 4.14
CA GLU A 192 22.50 -2.40 5.44
C GLU A 192 22.37 -0.88 5.29
N ALA A 193 23.06 -0.30 4.32
CA ALA A 193 22.95 1.13 4.01
C ALA A 193 21.53 1.50 3.51
N SER A 194 20.94 0.69 2.61
CA SER A 194 19.59 0.91 2.11
C SER A 194 18.55 0.79 3.23
N ARG A 195 18.68 -0.21 4.11
CA ARG A 195 17.82 -0.41 5.26
C ARG A 195 17.90 0.77 6.25
N ALA A 196 19.15 1.21 6.58
CA ALA A 196 19.35 2.34 7.49
C ALA A 196 18.69 3.62 6.95
N LYS A 197 18.89 3.91 5.66
CA LYS A 197 18.26 5.05 4.98
C LYS A 197 16.73 4.97 5.04
N ALA A 198 16.14 3.81 4.74
CA ALA A 198 14.69 3.63 4.77
C ALA A 198 14.10 3.83 6.18
N LEU A 199 14.81 3.40 7.23
CA LEU A 199 14.40 3.61 8.63
C LEU A 199 14.51 5.08 9.05
N GLU A 200 15.55 5.79 8.58
CA GLU A 200 15.73 7.24 8.79
C GLU A 200 14.59 8.01 8.12
N GLU A 201 14.33 7.78 6.82
CA GLU A 201 13.24 8.40 6.08
C GLU A 201 11.87 8.15 6.73
N ALA A 202 11.64 6.94 7.25
CA ALA A 202 10.40 6.61 7.96
C ALA A 202 10.27 7.33 9.32
N GLY A 203 11.40 7.66 9.96
CA GLY A 203 11.43 8.40 11.23
C GLY A 203 11.24 9.90 11.08
N GLU A 204 11.37 10.45 9.89
CA GLU A 204 11.25 11.88 9.58
C GLU A 204 9.84 12.29 9.10
N LYS A 205 8.96 11.34 8.83
CA LYS A 205 7.59 11.53 8.34
C LYS A 205 6.59 11.61 9.50
#